data_242127db3efe474d6fe4426eea24e6b1
#
_entry.id   242127db3efe474d6fe4426eea24e6b1
#
_cell.length_a   1.000
_cell.length_b   1.000
_cell.length_c   1.000
_cell.angle_alpha   90.00
_cell.angle_beta   90.00
_cell.angle_gamma   90.00
#
_symmetry.space_group_name_H-M   'P 1'
#
loop_
_entity.id
_entity.type
_entity.pdbx_description
1 polymer ?
#
loop_
_entity_poly.entity_id
_entity_poly.type
_entity_poly.pdbx_seq_one_letter_code
_entity_poly.pdbx_strand_id
1 'polypeptide(L)'
;MRYDIVIIGGAIVGSSVAYYLREEGFTGSIALIERDPQFSQAATTLSLASIRQQFSIPENIRLSQFTLKLFRQLKETFGADADIGFREGGYLILAGEAGLRILKANHEAQIAEGADIVLEDAGQLARRFSWLSTEGISAGAYGRGGEGWFDAHALLMLFRKALRERRIDFITASATGITRQGSRVTGVALDNGETLEAGIIVNAAGPNAGKVAALAGL
;
A
#
# COMPACT_ATOMS: atom_id res chain seq x y z
N MET A 1 -29.58 -2.27 0.66
CA MET A 1 -28.82 -3.54 0.89
C MET A 1 -28.08 -3.43 2.22
N ARG A 2 -27.86 -4.56 2.89
CA ARG A 2 -27.15 -4.60 4.17
C ARG A 2 -25.87 -5.42 4.07
N TYR A 3 -24.77 -4.90 4.63
CA TYR A 3 -23.46 -5.54 4.69
C TYR A 3 -22.90 -5.49 6.12
N ASP A 4 -22.07 -6.45 6.46
CA ASP A 4 -21.33 -6.43 7.72
C ASP A 4 -20.21 -5.40 7.64
N ILE A 5 -19.53 -5.32 6.49
CA ILE A 5 -18.45 -4.36 6.22
C ILE A 5 -18.68 -3.68 4.86
N VAL A 6 -18.59 -2.36 4.83
CA VAL A 6 -18.50 -1.55 3.61
C VAL A 6 -17.12 -0.87 3.56
N ILE A 7 -16.40 -1.09 2.46
CA ILE A 7 -15.08 -0.50 2.21
C ILE A 7 -15.22 0.59 1.15
N ILE A 8 -14.84 1.82 1.46
CA ILE A 8 -14.90 2.97 0.55
C ILE A 8 -13.52 3.18 -0.07
N GLY A 9 -13.39 2.92 -1.36
CA GLY A 9 -12.16 2.93 -2.14
C GLY A 9 -11.70 1.51 -2.52
N GLY A 10 -11.75 1.19 -3.82
CA GLY A 10 -11.48 -0.13 -4.39
C GLY A 10 -10.06 -0.32 -4.92
N ALA A 11 -9.16 0.67 -4.77
CA ALA A 11 -7.77 0.56 -5.15
C ALA A 11 -6.99 -0.40 -4.22
N ILE A 12 -5.65 -0.40 -4.25
CA ILE A 12 -4.84 -1.43 -3.59
C ILE A 12 -5.13 -1.55 -2.09
N VAL A 13 -5.34 -0.43 -1.37
CA VAL A 13 -5.60 -0.46 0.08
C VAL A 13 -6.92 -1.16 0.39
N GLY A 14 -8.02 -0.73 -0.22
CA GLY A 14 -9.33 -1.34 0.03
C GLY A 14 -9.42 -2.79 -0.47
N SER A 15 -8.80 -3.08 -1.61
CA SER A 15 -8.73 -4.46 -2.14
C SER A 15 -7.92 -5.37 -1.23
N SER A 16 -6.78 -4.92 -0.68
CA SER A 16 -6.00 -5.72 0.26
C SER A 16 -6.72 -5.92 1.60
N VAL A 17 -7.41 -4.90 2.12
CA VAL A 17 -8.23 -5.05 3.33
C VAL A 17 -9.30 -6.12 3.14
N ALA A 18 -10.06 -6.06 2.03
CA ALA A 18 -11.08 -7.06 1.74
C ALA A 18 -10.49 -8.48 1.59
N TYR A 19 -9.33 -8.58 0.94
CA TYR A 19 -8.61 -9.85 0.74
C TYR A 19 -8.19 -10.46 2.08
N TYR A 20 -7.47 -9.71 2.90
CA TYR A 20 -6.96 -10.22 4.17
C TYR A 20 -8.07 -10.48 5.19
N LEU A 21 -9.18 -9.77 5.17
CA LEU A 21 -10.37 -10.13 5.96
C LEU A 21 -10.84 -11.56 5.62
N ARG A 22 -10.84 -11.95 4.34
CA ARG A 22 -11.20 -13.32 3.94
C ARG A 22 -10.13 -14.34 4.34
N GLU A 23 -8.85 -14.01 4.19
CA GLU A 23 -7.73 -14.90 4.60
C GLU A 23 -7.74 -15.14 6.11
N GLU A 24 -8.11 -14.14 6.91
CA GLU A 24 -8.26 -14.24 8.37
C GLU A 24 -9.60 -14.88 8.80
N GLY A 25 -10.37 -15.42 7.87
CA GLY A 25 -11.58 -16.20 8.17
C GLY A 25 -12.84 -15.38 8.36
N PHE A 26 -12.88 -14.10 8.01
CA PHE A 26 -14.12 -13.33 8.07
C PHE A 26 -15.11 -13.84 7.01
N THR A 27 -16.28 -14.33 7.43
CA THR A 27 -17.32 -14.92 6.57
C THR A 27 -18.50 -14.00 6.27
N GLY A 28 -18.60 -12.85 6.96
CA GLY A 28 -19.66 -11.87 6.77
C GLY A 28 -19.67 -11.22 5.39
N SER A 29 -20.74 -10.50 5.07
CA SER A 29 -20.90 -9.80 3.80
C SER A 29 -19.98 -8.57 3.72
N ILE A 30 -19.29 -8.40 2.57
CA ILE A 30 -18.40 -7.26 2.31
C ILE A 30 -18.81 -6.61 0.99
N ALA A 31 -19.06 -5.31 1.00
CA ALA A 31 -19.15 -4.48 -0.20
C ALA A 31 -17.91 -3.58 -0.31
N LEU A 32 -17.41 -3.43 -1.54
CA LEU A 32 -16.32 -2.55 -1.87
C LEU A 32 -16.80 -1.53 -2.90
N ILE A 33 -16.85 -0.25 -2.49
CA ILE A 33 -17.31 0.86 -3.30
C ILE A 33 -16.11 1.48 -4.02
N GLU A 34 -16.21 1.61 -5.34
CA GLU A 34 -15.21 2.32 -6.16
C GLU A 34 -15.92 3.17 -7.21
N ARG A 35 -15.58 4.44 -7.26
CA ARG A 35 -16.19 5.40 -8.19
C ARG A 35 -15.64 5.27 -9.62
N ASP A 36 -14.38 4.86 -9.75
CA ASP A 36 -13.69 4.70 -11.03
C ASP A 36 -13.19 3.27 -11.19
N PRO A 37 -13.96 2.38 -11.83
CA PRO A 37 -13.60 0.98 -12.00
C PRO A 37 -12.34 0.77 -12.85
N GLN A 38 -11.86 1.80 -13.55
CA GLN A 38 -10.62 1.79 -14.33
C GLN A 38 -9.41 2.27 -13.51
N PHE A 39 -9.65 2.84 -12.32
CA PHE A 39 -8.60 3.35 -11.42
C PHE A 39 -7.71 4.43 -12.05
N SER A 40 -8.22 5.18 -13.03
CA SER A 40 -7.45 6.16 -13.79
C SER A 40 -6.91 7.30 -12.93
N GLN A 41 -7.57 7.57 -11.79
CA GLN A 41 -7.21 8.60 -10.80
C GLN A 41 -6.74 8.03 -9.46
N ALA A 42 -6.54 6.72 -9.37
CA ALA A 42 -6.09 6.10 -8.14
C ALA A 42 -4.59 6.33 -7.91
N ALA A 43 -4.20 6.66 -6.68
CA ALA A 43 -2.78 6.80 -6.33
C ALA A 43 -1.99 5.51 -6.64
N THR A 44 -2.62 4.35 -6.57
CA THR A 44 -2.03 3.06 -6.93
C THR A 44 -1.50 3.06 -8.38
N THR A 45 -2.32 3.47 -9.33
CA THR A 45 -1.98 3.46 -10.77
C THR A 45 -1.12 4.64 -11.18
N LEU A 46 -1.18 5.76 -10.45
CA LEU A 46 -0.40 6.96 -10.71
C LEU A 46 0.95 6.99 -9.98
N SER A 47 1.24 5.96 -9.15
CA SER A 47 2.50 5.88 -8.41
C SER A 47 3.63 5.33 -9.27
N LEU A 48 4.89 5.52 -8.82
CA LEU A 48 6.07 4.86 -9.39
C LEU A 48 6.15 3.37 -9.02
N ALA A 49 5.21 2.88 -8.21
CA ALA A 49 5.09 1.49 -7.79
C ALA A 49 6.42 0.91 -7.29
N SER A 50 7.00 1.54 -6.31
CA SER A 50 8.24 1.07 -5.71
C SER A 50 8.04 0.61 -4.28
N ILE A 51 8.81 -0.40 -3.89
CA ILE A 51 8.87 -0.95 -2.54
C ILE A 51 10.27 -0.74 -1.97
N ARG A 52 10.36 -0.32 -0.71
CA ARG A 52 11.62 -0.14 -0.01
C ARG A 52 11.45 -0.50 1.47
N GLN A 53 12.57 -0.82 2.13
CA GLN A 53 12.64 -1.06 3.57
C GLN A 53 13.32 0.09 4.33
N GLN A 54 13.85 1.08 3.63
CA GLN A 54 14.57 2.22 4.19
C GLN A 54 13.61 3.25 4.80
N PHE A 55 12.98 2.88 5.92
CA PHE A 55 12.15 3.74 6.76
C PHE A 55 12.82 4.00 8.11
N SER A 56 12.39 5.05 8.79
CA SER A 56 12.82 5.40 10.16
C SER A 56 11.97 4.73 11.24
N ILE A 57 10.81 4.19 10.88
CA ILE A 57 9.81 3.61 11.79
C ILE A 57 9.76 2.09 11.57
N PRO A 58 10.05 1.28 12.61
CA PRO A 58 10.08 -0.18 12.52
C PRO A 58 8.83 -0.82 11.91
N GLU A 59 7.65 -0.30 12.23
CA GLU A 59 6.37 -0.79 11.70
C GLU A 59 6.31 -0.69 10.18
N ASN A 60 6.83 0.39 9.60
CA ASN A 60 6.88 0.56 8.15
C ASN A 60 7.88 -0.39 7.48
N ILE A 61 9.00 -0.70 8.17
CA ILE A 61 9.98 -1.69 7.69
C ILE A 61 9.33 -3.06 7.65
N ARG A 62 8.67 -3.48 8.75
CA ARG A 62 7.95 -4.76 8.84
C ARG A 62 6.83 -4.88 7.82
N LEU A 63 6.07 -3.81 7.59
CA LEU A 63 5.01 -3.77 6.57
C LEU A 63 5.58 -3.99 5.16
N SER A 64 6.72 -3.38 4.85
CA SER A 64 7.40 -3.61 3.58
C SER A 64 7.93 -5.03 3.45
N GLN A 65 8.48 -5.61 4.51
CA GLN A 65 8.93 -7.01 4.52
C GLN A 65 7.76 -7.97 4.34
N PHE A 66 6.60 -7.70 4.96
CA PHE A 66 5.38 -8.46 4.73
C PHE A 66 4.94 -8.40 3.26
N THR A 67 4.94 -7.22 2.65
CA THR A 67 4.59 -7.03 1.24
C THR A 67 5.59 -7.75 0.33
N LEU A 68 6.89 -7.68 0.64
CA LEU A 68 7.92 -8.39 -0.11
C LEU A 68 7.75 -9.91 -0.06
N LYS A 69 7.35 -10.45 1.11
CA LYS A 69 7.00 -11.86 1.23
C LYS A 69 5.86 -12.24 0.28
N LEU A 70 4.81 -11.43 0.20
CA LEU A 70 3.73 -11.61 -0.76
C LEU A 70 4.25 -11.63 -2.20
N PHE A 71 5.13 -10.69 -2.57
CA PHE A 71 5.71 -10.63 -3.92
C PHE A 71 6.50 -11.88 -4.28
N ARG A 72 7.25 -12.44 -3.33
CA ARG A 72 8.01 -13.68 -3.51
C ARG A 72 7.11 -14.92 -3.60
N GLN A 73 5.94 -14.88 -2.97
CA GLN A 73 4.92 -15.93 -2.96
C GLN A 73 3.74 -15.64 -3.90
N LEU A 74 3.92 -14.75 -4.88
CA LEU A 74 2.83 -14.23 -5.71
C LEU A 74 2.08 -15.34 -6.45
N LYS A 75 2.81 -16.30 -7.02
CA LYS A 75 2.23 -17.44 -7.77
C LYS A 75 1.51 -18.44 -6.87
N GLU A 76 2.00 -18.62 -5.66
CA GLU A 76 1.34 -19.45 -4.65
C GLU A 76 0.03 -18.82 -4.18
N THR A 77 0.03 -17.46 -4.06
CA THR A 77 -1.10 -16.70 -3.53
C THR A 77 -2.20 -16.46 -4.57
N PHE A 78 -1.82 -16.13 -5.81
CA PHE A 78 -2.76 -15.66 -6.84
C PHE A 78 -2.83 -16.58 -8.08
N GLY A 79 -2.05 -17.68 -8.10
CA GLY A 79 -2.04 -18.65 -9.18
C GLY A 79 -0.79 -18.56 -10.06
N ALA A 80 -0.53 -19.63 -10.83
CA ALA A 80 0.71 -19.85 -11.58
C ALA A 80 1.08 -18.71 -12.56
N ASP A 81 0.08 -18.03 -13.12
CA ASP A 81 0.25 -16.95 -14.09
C ASP A 81 0.41 -15.57 -13.43
N ALA A 82 0.40 -15.48 -12.09
CA ALA A 82 0.54 -14.21 -11.39
C ALA A 82 1.95 -13.65 -11.60
N ASP A 83 1.99 -12.43 -12.13
CA ASP A 83 3.21 -11.66 -12.35
C ASP A 83 2.92 -10.17 -12.18
N ILE A 84 3.83 -9.46 -11.56
CA ILE A 84 3.80 -8.00 -11.37
C ILE A 84 5.08 -7.34 -11.89
N GLY A 85 5.91 -8.07 -12.64
CA GLY A 85 7.16 -7.57 -13.17
C GLY A 85 8.12 -7.05 -12.08
N PHE A 86 8.09 -7.63 -10.87
CA PHE A 86 8.91 -7.14 -9.76
C PHE A 86 10.40 -7.25 -10.08
N ARG A 87 11.12 -6.13 -9.92
CA ARG A 87 12.57 -6.03 -10.15
C ARG A 87 13.26 -5.45 -8.92
N GLU A 88 14.11 -6.25 -8.30
CA GLU A 88 14.94 -5.85 -7.17
C GLU A 88 16.14 -5.05 -7.68
N GLY A 89 15.98 -3.74 -7.84
CA GLY A 89 17.05 -2.81 -8.26
C GLY A 89 17.71 -2.07 -7.09
N GLY A 90 17.14 -2.21 -5.89
CA GLY A 90 17.57 -1.50 -4.69
C GLY A 90 17.10 -0.05 -4.66
N TYR A 91 17.35 0.59 -3.52
CA TYR A 91 17.22 2.04 -3.30
C TYR A 91 18.53 2.58 -2.77
N LEU A 92 18.91 3.75 -3.25
CA LEU A 92 20.06 4.49 -2.75
C LEU A 92 19.58 5.81 -2.15
N ILE A 93 19.76 5.99 -0.84
CA ILE A 93 19.47 7.25 -0.14
C ILE A 93 20.79 7.89 0.22
N LEU A 94 21.03 9.09 -0.32
CA LEU A 94 22.26 9.85 -0.14
C LEU A 94 22.08 10.93 0.94
N ALA A 95 23.14 11.21 1.68
CA ALA A 95 23.19 12.30 2.63
C ALA A 95 24.53 13.06 2.55
N GLY A 96 24.43 14.38 2.55
CA GLY A 96 25.56 15.25 2.88
C GLY A 96 25.77 15.34 4.39
N GLU A 97 26.70 16.19 4.83
CA GLU A 97 27.11 16.32 6.23
C GLU A 97 25.92 16.56 7.17
N ALA A 98 25.02 17.47 6.81
CA ALA A 98 23.85 17.81 7.63
C ALA A 98 22.88 16.61 7.85
N GLY A 99 22.76 15.72 6.87
CA GLY A 99 21.87 14.55 6.93
C GLY A 99 22.52 13.29 7.49
N LEU A 100 23.83 13.26 7.63
CA LEU A 100 24.60 12.05 7.96
C LEU A 100 24.15 11.39 9.27
N ARG A 101 23.88 12.18 10.31
CA ARG A 101 23.42 11.66 11.61
C ARG A 101 22.06 10.96 11.50
N ILE A 102 21.15 11.53 10.71
CA ILE A 102 19.79 10.96 10.50
C ILE A 102 19.91 9.67 9.68
N LEU A 103 20.74 9.68 8.62
CA LEU A 103 20.94 8.50 7.78
C LEU A 103 21.51 7.33 8.59
N LYS A 104 22.49 7.57 9.47
CA LYS A 104 23.06 6.54 10.35
C LYS A 104 22.04 5.98 11.33
N ALA A 105 21.27 6.84 12.00
CA ALA A 105 20.23 6.41 12.94
C ALA A 105 19.13 5.57 12.25
N ASN A 106 18.72 5.98 11.04
CA ASN A 106 17.76 5.21 10.25
C ASN A 106 18.35 3.85 9.83
N HIS A 107 19.62 3.81 9.41
CA HIS A 107 20.29 2.57 9.06
C HIS A 107 20.36 1.59 10.25
N GLU A 108 20.68 2.07 11.46
CA GLU A 108 20.66 1.25 12.67
C GLU A 108 19.30 0.62 12.92
N ALA A 109 18.20 1.40 12.80
CA ALA A 109 16.85 0.89 12.92
C ALA A 109 16.50 -0.15 11.84
N GLN A 110 16.95 0.07 10.61
CA GLN A 110 16.70 -0.83 9.48
C GLN A 110 17.41 -2.17 9.67
N ILE A 111 18.66 -2.15 10.10
CA ILE A 111 19.45 -3.37 10.39
C ILE A 111 18.84 -4.12 11.58
N ALA A 112 18.42 -3.42 12.63
CA ALA A 112 17.76 -4.04 13.79
C ALA A 112 16.47 -4.80 13.39
N GLU A 113 15.77 -4.35 12.35
CA GLU A 113 14.60 -5.03 11.78
C GLU A 113 14.95 -6.06 10.68
N GLY A 114 16.25 -6.33 10.46
CA GLY A 114 16.70 -7.34 9.50
C GLY A 114 16.66 -6.92 8.04
N ALA A 115 16.58 -5.61 7.72
CA ALA A 115 16.66 -5.13 6.35
C ALA A 115 18.10 -5.26 5.80
N ASP A 116 18.26 -5.67 4.54
CA ASP A 116 19.55 -5.83 3.89
C ASP A 116 20.05 -4.50 3.29
N ILE A 117 20.42 -3.58 4.17
CA ILE A 117 20.88 -2.23 3.83
C ILE A 117 22.34 -2.07 4.22
N VAL A 118 23.18 -1.54 3.32
CA VAL A 118 24.55 -1.17 3.61
C VAL A 118 24.69 0.34 3.70
N LEU A 119 25.50 0.81 4.63
CA LEU A 119 25.90 2.21 4.74
C LEU A 119 27.31 2.34 4.17
N GLU A 120 27.47 3.18 3.16
CA GLU A 120 28.72 3.37 2.42
C GLU A 120 29.17 4.84 2.46
N ASP A 121 30.47 5.06 2.58
CA ASP A 121 31.06 6.40 2.42
C ASP A 121 31.13 6.83 0.94
N ALA A 122 31.50 8.10 0.70
CA ALA A 122 31.56 8.65 -0.65
C ALA A 122 32.54 7.87 -1.57
N GLY A 123 33.66 7.36 -1.04
CA GLY A 123 34.62 6.57 -1.81
C GLY A 123 34.08 5.17 -2.18
N GLN A 124 33.33 4.54 -1.29
CA GLN A 124 32.66 3.26 -1.55
C GLN A 124 31.55 3.43 -2.59
N LEU A 125 30.75 4.49 -2.46
CA LEU A 125 29.70 4.85 -3.42
C LEU A 125 30.26 5.10 -4.83
N ALA A 126 31.35 5.85 -4.96
CA ALA A 126 31.99 6.12 -6.25
C ALA A 126 32.51 4.82 -6.92
N ARG A 127 32.98 3.85 -6.13
CA ARG A 127 33.38 2.54 -6.67
C ARG A 127 32.20 1.68 -7.10
N ARG A 128 31.11 1.72 -6.35
CA ARG A 128 29.90 0.93 -6.63
C ARG A 128 29.12 1.50 -7.80
N PHE A 129 28.98 2.82 -7.86
CA PHE A 129 28.15 3.56 -8.81
C PHE A 129 29.02 4.54 -9.60
N SER A 130 29.76 4.05 -10.59
CA SER A 130 30.71 4.85 -11.38
C SER A 130 30.08 6.03 -12.12
N TRP A 131 28.76 6.03 -12.30
CA TRP A 131 27.97 7.10 -12.90
C TRP A 131 27.55 8.20 -11.89
N LEU A 132 27.74 7.96 -10.58
CA LEU A 132 27.30 8.86 -9.51
C LEU A 132 28.40 9.88 -9.17
N SER A 133 28.08 11.17 -9.23
CA SER A 133 28.91 12.18 -8.59
C SER A 133 28.71 12.13 -7.07
N THR A 134 29.81 12.02 -6.35
CA THR A 134 29.80 11.99 -4.87
C THR A 134 30.21 13.34 -4.25
N GLU A 135 30.30 14.41 -5.04
CA GLU A 135 30.57 15.74 -4.55
C GLU A 135 29.47 16.19 -3.55
N GLY A 136 29.86 16.63 -2.37
CA GLY A 136 28.95 17.01 -1.30
C GLY A 136 28.23 15.86 -0.59
N ILE A 137 28.51 14.60 -0.96
CA ILE A 137 27.96 13.41 -0.33
C ILE A 137 28.90 12.90 0.75
N SER A 138 28.39 12.73 1.98
CA SER A 138 29.13 12.17 3.10
C SER A 138 28.93 10.67 3.22
N ALA A 139 27.72 10.16 2.94
CA ALA A 139 27.41 8.73 2.93
C ALA A 139 26.13 8.44 2.14
N GLY A 140 25.93 7.16 1.81
CA GLY A 140 24.68 6.64 1.26
C GLY A 140 24.28 5.32 1.90
N ALA A 141 22.98 5.13 2.08
CA ALA A 141 22.39 3.85 2.45
C ALA A 141 21.86 3.18 1.19
N TYR A 142 22.31 1.95 0.92
CA TYR A 142 21.93 1.18 -0.26
C TYR A 142 21.30 -0.14 0.12
N GLY A 143 20.08 -0.38 -0.35
CA GLY A 143 19.38 -1.65 -0.22
C GLY A 143 19.88 -2.65 -1.25
N ARG A 144 20.52 -3.75 -0.80
CA ARG A 144 21.06 -4.80 -1.67
C ARG A 144 20.01 -5.79 -2.16
N GLY A 145 18.92 -5.92 -1.40
CA GLY A 145 17.81 -6.81 -1.73
C GLY A 145 16.52 -6.36 -1.06
N GLY A 146 15.38 -6.87 -1.54
CA GLY A 146 14.08 -6.55 -0.98
C GLY A 146 13.58 -5.13 -1.28
N GLU A 147 14.17 -4.46 -2.23
CA GLU A 147 13.80 -3.11 -2.66
C GLU A 147 13.81 -3.01 -4.19
N GLY A 148 12.88 -2.27 -4.75
CA GLY A 148 12.79 -2.13 -6.19
C GLY A 148 11.44 -1.59 -6.66
N TRP A 149 11.02 -1.99 -7.84
CA TRP A 149 9.79 -1.52 -8.46
C TRP A 149 9.01 -2.68 -9.12
N PHE A 150 7.71 -2.46 -9.31
CA PHE A 150 6.77 -3.46 -9.82
C PHE A 150 5.62 -2.77 -10.58
N ASP A 151 4.78 -3.54 -11.27
CA ASP A 151 3.55 -3.04 -11.87
C ASP A 151 2.42 -3.01 -10.83
N ALA A 152 2.10 -1.80 -10.32
CA ALA A 152 1.06 -1.60 -9.33
C ALA A 152 -0.35 -1.90 -9.87
N HIS A 153 -0.59 -1.68 -11.17
CA HIS A 153 -1.86 -2.01 -11.78
C HIS A 153 -2.03 -3.53 -11.87
N ALA A 154 -0.99 -4.26 -12.30
CA ALA A 154 -1.01 -5.72 -12.32
C ALA A 154 -1.29 -6.29 -10.92
N LEU A 155 -0.61 -5.79 -9.89
CA LEU A 155 -0.87 -6.20 -8.50
C LEU A 155 -2.33 -5.95 -8.08
N LEU A 156 -2.86 -4.77 -8.39
CA LEU A 156 -4.28 -4.45 -8.11
C LEU A 156 -5.21 -5.42 -8.81
N MET A 157 -4.95 -5.77 -10.08
CA MET A 157 -5.79 -6.70 -10.83
C MET A 157 -5.74 -8.13 -10.26
N LEU A 158 -4.60 -8.57 -9.70
CA LEU A 158 -4.52 -9.85 -8.98
C LEU A 158 -5.42 -9.86 -7.75
N PHE A 159 -5.37 -8.83 -6.91
CA PHE A 159 -6.30 -8.69 -5.79
C PHE A 159 -7.76 -8.66 -6.26
N ARG A 160 -8.06 -7.88 -7.29
CA ARG A 160 -9.44 -7.77 -7.84
C ARG A 160 -9.98 -9.11 -8.34
N LYS A 161 -9.14 -9.91 -9.02
CA LYS A 161 -9.51 -11.28 -9.43
C LYS A 161 -9.80 -12.15 -8.22
N ALA A 162 -8.88 -12.18 -7.25
CA ALA A 162 -9.04 -12.97 -6.04
C ALA A 162 -10.29 -12.60 -5.22
N LEU A 163 -10.66 -11.31 -5.18
CA LEU A 163 -11.86 -10.85 -4.48
C LEU A 163 -13.16 -11.29 -5.16
N ARG A 164 -13.20 -11.35 -6.51
CA ARG A 164 -14.36 -11.88 -7.22
C ARG A 164 -14.61 -13.35 -6.88
N GLU A 165 -13.55 -14.15 -6.81
CA GLU A 165 -13.60 -15.56 -6.42
C GLU A 165 -14.09 -15.74 -4.97
N ARG A 166 -13.82 -14.74 -4.10
CA ARG A 166 -14.19 -14.71 -2.68
C ARG A 166 -15.55 -14.06 -2.39
N ARG A 167 -16.36 -13.81 -3.43
CA ARG A 167 -17.72 -13.25 -3.32
C ARG A 167 -17.74 -11.92 -2.56
N ILE A 168 -16.86 -11.00 -2.96
CA ILE A 168 -16.90 -9.60 -2.53
C ILE A 168 -17.76 -8.84 -3.55
N ASP A 169 -18.74 -8.08 -3.07
CA ASP A 169 -19.59 -7.26 -3.92
C ASP A 169 -18.87 -5.97 -4.31
N PHE A 170 -18.72 -5.74 -5.62
CA PHE A 170 -18.15 -4.51 -6.15
C PHE A 170 -19.26 -3.56 -6.60
N ILE A 171 -19.28 -2.37 -6.02
CA ILE A 171 -20.29 -1.35 -6.30
C ILE A 171 -19.60 -0.16 -6.95
N THR A 172 -19.94 0.11 -8.21
CA THR A 172 -19.45 1.29 -8.92
C THR A 172 -20.32 2.49 -8.55
N ALA A 173 -19.86 3.28 -7.59
CA ALA A 173 -20.51 4.48 -7.09
C ALA A 173 -19.55 5.33 -6.27
N SER A 174 -19.93 6.59 -6.01
CA SER A 174 -19.25 7.46 -5.04
C SER A 174 -20.02 7.50 -3.72
N ALA A 175 -19.32 7.41 -2.61
CA ALA A 175 -19.89 7.68 -1.29
C ALA A 175 -20.15 9.19 -1.15
N THR A 176 -21.41 9.56 -0.89
CA THR A 176 -21.85 10.97 -0.75
C THR A 176 -22.24 11.33 0.67
N GLY A 177 -22.43 10.33 1.54
CA GLY A 177 -22.76 10.53 2.95
C GLY A 177 -22.50 9.29 3.79
N ILE A 178 -22.32 9.49 5.09
CA ILE A 178 -22.26 8.41 6.09
C ILE A 178 -23.39 8.62 7.07
N THR A 179 -24.30 7.65 7.15
CA THR A 179 -25.42 7.69 8.08
C THR A 179 -24.97 7.25 9.48
N ARG A 180 -25.55 7.85 10.52
CA ARG A 180 -25.20 7.63 11.92
C ARG A 180 -26.42 7.53 12.81
N GLN A 181 -26.32 6.76 13.87
CA GLN A 181 -27.24 6.75 15.00
C GLN A 181 -26.42 7.04 16.28
N GLY A 182 -26.50 8.25 16.78
CA GLY A 182 -25.62 8.72 17.84
C GLY A 182 -24.16 8.76 17.36
N SER A 183 -23.26 8.10 18.09
CA SER A 183 -21.85 7.97 17.74
C SER A 183 -21.53 6.82 16.78
N ARG A 184 -22.52 5.96 16.48
CA ARG A 184 -22.30 4.77 15.64
C ARG A 184 -22.65 5.06 14.19
N VAL A 185 -21.76 4.67 13.26
CA VAL A 185 -22.06 4.66 11.82
C VAL A 185 -23.03 3.52 11.52
N THR A 186 -23.96 3.74 10.60
CA THR A 186 -25.03 2.77 10.24
C THR A 186 -25.12 2.50 8.75
N GLY A 187 -24.46 3.30 7.90
CA GLY A 187 -24.49 3.06 6.46
C GLY A 187 -23.76 4.12 5.66
N VAL A 188 -23.74 3.91 4.36
CA VAL A 188 -23.14 4.79 3.34
C VAL A 188 -24.18 5.15 2.30
N ALA A 189 -24.42 6.43 2.11
CA ALA A 189 -25.22 6.96 0.99
C ALA A 189 -24.36 7.07 -0.27
N LEU A 190 -24.92 6.71 -1.42
CA LEU A 190 -24.25 6.69 -2.71
C LEU A 190 -24.81 7.76 -3.65
N ASP A 191 -24.01 8.15 -4.65
CA ASP A 191 -24.39 9.15 -5.67
C ASP A 191 -25.52 8.67 -6.62
N ASN A 192 -25.79 7.37 -6.69
CA ASN A 192 -26.92 6.80 -7.41
C ASN A 192 -28.25 6.82 -6.61
N GLY A 193 -28.26 7.42 -5.42
CA GLY A 193 -29.43 7.52 -4.54
C GLY A 193 -29.66 6.31 -3.63
N GLU A 194 -28.85 5.25 -3.75
CA GLU A 194 -28.93 4.10 -2.87
C GLU A 194 -28.25 4.37 -1.52
N THR A 195 -28.64 3.61 -0.50
CA THR A 195 -27.97 3.57 0.79
C THR A 195 -27.64 2.13 1.14
N LEU A 196 -26.38 1.88 1.49
CA LEU A 196 -25.91 0.61 2.00
C LEU A 196 -25.91 0.68 3.53
N GLU A 197 -26.68 -0.18 4.19
CA GLU A 197 -26.53 -0.37 5.63
C GLU A 197 -25.20 -1.09 5.91
N ALA A 198 -24.49 -0.64 6.94
CA ALA A 198 -23.17 -1.20 7.27
C ALA A 198 -22.98 -1.28 8.78
N GLY A 199 -22.48 -2.44 9.24
CA GLY A 199 -22.03 -2.63 10.62
C GLY A 199 -20.69 -1.96 10.88
N ILE A 200 -19.78 -2.00 9.89
CA ILE A 200 -18.45 -1.39 9.90
C ILE A 200 -18.22 -0.68 8.56
N ILE A 201 -17.62 0.50 8.62
CA ILE A 201 -17.21 1.25 7.43
C ILE A 201 -15.69 1.42 7.48
N VAL A 202 -15.02 0.98 6.42
CA VAL A 202 -13.58 1.15 6.23
C VAL A 202 -13.33 2.26 5.23
N ASN A 203 -12.63 3.31 5.66
CA ASN A 203 -12.22 4.39 4.76
C ASN A 203 -10.86 4.07 4.13
N ALA A 204 -10.89 3.61 2.89
CA ALA A 204 -9.73 3.32 2.06
C ALA A 204 -9.65 4.24 0.82
N ALA A 205 -10.22 5.44 0.90
CA ALA A 205 -10.42 6.37 -0.21
C ALA A 205 -9.13 7.12 -0.64
N GLY A 206 -7.94 6.68 -0.20
CA GLY A 206 -6.67 7.24 -0.60
C GLY A 206 -6.59 8.76 -0.38
N PRO A 207 -6.24 9.56 -1.39
CA PRO A 207 -6.15 11.04 -1.25
C PRO A 207 -7.47 11.71 -0.84
N ASN A 208 -8.61 11.03 -1.00
CA ASN A 208 -9.92 11.52 -0.59
C ASN A 208 -10.35 11.04 0.82
N ALA A 209 -9.48 10.35 1.56
CA ALA A 209 -9.83 9.81 2.87
C ALA A 209 -10.30 10.89 3.85
N GLY A 210 -9.68 12.07 3.85
CA GLY A 210 -10.14 13.22 4.65
C GLY A 210 -11.55 13.69 4.30
N LYS A 211 -11.91 13.70 2.99
CA LYS A 211 -13.27 14.05 2.55
C LYS A 211 -14.28 12.99 3.02
N VAL A 212 -13.92 11.73 2.94
CA VAL A 212 -14.78 10.63 3.41
C VAL A 212 -14.94 10.67 4.93
N ALA A 213 -13.88 10.97 5.69
CA ALA A 213 -13.97 11.18 7.14
C ALA A 213 -14.93 12.33 7.51
N ALA A 214 -14.86 13.44 6.76
CA ALA A 214 -15.77 14.58 6.95
C ALA A 214 -17.25 14.22 6.73
N LEU A 215 -17.58 13.24 5.85
CA LEU A 215 -18.94 12.73 5.71
C LEU A 215 -19.47 12.05 6.98
N ALA A 216 -18.58 11.58 7.83
CA ALA A 216 -18.90 11.01 9.14
C ALA A 216 -18.86 12.05 10.28
N GLY A 217 -18.52 13.32 9.99
CA GLY A 217 -18.37 14.36 10.99
C GLY A 217 -17.06 14.25 11.79
N LEU A 218 -15.99 13.68 11.19
CA LEU A 218 -14.65 13.53 11.75
C LEU A 218 -13.67 14.50 11.10
#